data_983064e3f3244e1f67a4a15926c4b01a
#
_entry.id   983064e3f3244e1f67a4a15926c4b01a
#
_cell.length_a   1.000
_cell.length_b   1.000
_cell.length_c   1.000
_cell.angle_alpha   90.00
_cell.angle_beta   90.00
_cell.angle_gamma   90.00
#
_symmetry.space_group_name_H-M   'P 1'
#
loop_
_entity.id
_entity.type
_entity.pdbx_description
1 polymer ?
#
loop_
_entity_poly.entity_id
_entity_poly.type
_entity_poly.pdbx_seq_one_letter_code
_entity_poly.pdbx_strand_id
1 'polypeptide(L)'
;MIAKAEAKFIRISPRKVRQVIDLIRHNDVLQATALLNNLNKGTCKYLIKILKQATANAKVKGFNPQQLYISKLVCNGGPSWKRFKAAAFGRAAPIKKRTSHISMELDIKE
;
A
#
# COMPACT_ATOMS: atom_id res chain seq x y z
N MET A 1 12.42 -10.28 -9.46
CA MET A 1 10.98 -10.03 -9.26
C MET A 1 10.16 -11.15 -9.88
N ILE A 2 9.35 -11.82 -9.08
CA ILE A 2 8.48 -12.89 -9.56
C ILE A 2 7.10 -12.35 -9.91
N ALA A 3 6.56 -11.46 -9.06
CA ALA A 3 5.25 -10.89 -9.28
C ALA A 3 5.22 -9.45 -8.76
N LYS A 4 4.35 -8.66 -9.35
CA LYS A 4 4.20 -7.25 -9.01
C LYS A 4 2.72 -6.89 -8.95
N ALA A 5 2.36 -6.00 -8.06
CA ALA A 5 1.05 -5.37 -8.02
C ALA A 5 1.20 -3.90 -7.68
N GLU A 6 0.34 -3.09 -8.25
CA GLU A 6 0.31 -1.65 -8.03
C GLU A 6 -1.11 -1.18 -7.77
N ALA A 7 -1.23 -0.17 -6.91
CA ALA A 7 -2.47 0.56 -6.74
C ALA A 7 -2.15 2.05 -6.82
N LYS A 8 -2.88 2.77 -7.65
CA LYS A 8 -2.68 4.19 -7.87
C LYS A 8 -3.86 5.02 -7.40
N PHE A 9 -3.61 6.26 -7.04
CA PHE A 9 -4.64 7.23 -6.64
C PHE A 9 -5.47 6.81 -5.43
N ILE A 10 -4.84 6.10 -4.48
CA ILE A 10 -5.49 5.74 -3.23
C ILE A 10 -5.61 7.00 -2.37
N ARG A 11 -6.81 7.27 -1.86
CA ARG A 11 -7.09 8.48 -1.07
C ARG A 11 -6.63 8.32 0.38
N ILE A 12 -5.35 8.07 0.57
CA ILE A 12 -4.71 8.04 1.88
C ILE A 12 -3.37 8.74 1.74
N SER A 13 -2.99 9.54 2.74
CA SER A 13 -1.71 10.23 2.67
C SER A 13 -0.56 9.22 2.68
N PRO A 14 0.52 9.47 1.92
CA PRO A 14 1.69 8.58 1.91
C PRO A 14 2.28 8.34 3.29
N ARG A 15 2.23 9.34 4.17
CA ARG A 15 2.74 9.22 5.54
C ARG A 15 2.06 8.08 6.31
N LYS A 16 0.72 8.01 6.23
CA LYS A 16 -0.05 6.95 6.90
C LYS A 16 0.24 5.58 6.33
N VAL A 17 0.37 5.49 5.00
CA VAL A 17 0.69 4.25 4.32
C VAL A 17 2.09 3.76 4.71
N ARG A 18 3.07 4.65 4.73
CA ARG A 18 4.45 4.30 5.07
C ARG A 18 4.59 3.76 6.48
N GLN A 19 3.79 4.22 7.42
CA GLN A 19 3.79 3.69 8.79
C GLN A 19 3.45 2.20 8.83
N VAL A 20 2.52 1.76 7.99
CA VAL A 20 2.14 0.35 7.92
C VAL A 20 3.15 -0.44 7.08
N ILE A 21 3.63 0.14 5.99
CA ILE A 21 4.62 -0.50 5.11
C ILE A 21 5.87 -0.91 5.87
N ASP A 22 6.35 -0.06 6.77
CA ASP A 22 7.56 -0.34 7.54
C ASP A 22 7.42 -1.59 8.42
N LEU A 23 6.19 -1.96 8.80
CA LEU A 23 5.92 -3.14 9.60
C LEU A 23 5.96 -4.44 8.80
N ILE A 24 5.68 -4.39 7.50
CA ILE A 24 5.56 -5.59 6.67
C ILE A 24 6.64 -5.70 5.60
N ARG A 25 7.49 -4.70 5.43
CA ARG A 25 8.55 -4.72 4.43
C ARG A 25 9.50 -5.88 4.70
N HIS A 26 9.84 -6.63 3.65
CA HIS A 26 10.72 -7.81 3.69
C HIS A 26 10.17 -9.02 4.47
N ASN A 27 8.94 -8.98 4.92
CA ASN A 27 8.31 -10.12 5.56
C ASN A 27 7.81 -11.13 4.53
N ASP A 28 7.63 -12.38 4.97
CA ASP A 28 6.96 -13.41 4.18
C ASP A 28 5.53 -12.98 3.88
N VAL A 29 5.00 -13.43 2.75
CA VAL A 29 3.62 -13.12 2.36
C VAL A 29 2.63 -13.55 3.44
N LEU A 30 2.80 -14.74 4.02
CA LEU A 30 1.91 -15.24 5.07
C LEU A 30 2.00 -14.40 6.35
N GLN A 31 3.21 -14.03 6.76
CA GLN A 31 3.42 -13.17 7.93
C GLN A 31 2.83 -11.78 7.71
N ALA A 32 3.04 -11.21 6.54
CA ALA A 32 2.50 -9.89 6.21
C ALA A 32 0.97 -9.91 6.23
N THR A 33 0.35 -10.95 5.69
CA THR A 33 -1.11 -11.12 5.72
C THR A 33 -1.64 -11.16 7.14
N ALA A 34 -0.98 -11.94 8.01
CA ALA A 34 -1.38 -12.05 9.41
C ALA A 34 -1.25 -10.70 10.14
N LEU A 35 -0.15 -9.99 9.93
CA LEU A 35 0.05 -8.67 10.53
C LEU A 35 -1.02 -7.68 10.07
N LEU A 36 -1.31 -7.61 8.78
CA LEU A 36 -2.30 -6.69 8.24
C LEU A 36 -3.70 -6.99 8.74
N ASN A 37 -4.06 -8.26 8.90
CA ASN A 37 -5.37 -8.64 9.43
C ASN A 37 -5.54 -8.27 10.90
N ASN A 38 -4.45 -8.21 11.66
CA ASN A 38 -4.49 -7.92 13.10
C ASN A 38 -4.32 -6.43 13.41
N LEU A 39 -3.85 -5.63 12.47
CA LEU A 39 -3.70 -4.19 12.67
C LEU A 39 -5.04 -3.48 12.45
N ASN A 40 -5.40 -2.63 13.41
CA ASN A 40 -6.67 -1.88 13.34
C ASN A 40 -6.44 -0.51 12.70
N LYS A 41 -6.03 -0.50 11.42
CA LYS A 41 -5.82 0.72 10.64
C LYS A 41 -6.52 0.62 9.30
N GLY A 42 -7.15 1.70 8.88
CA GLY A 42 -7.88 1.74 7.60
C GLY A 42 -6.98 1.49 6.38
N THR A 43 -5.70 1.84 6.48
CA THR A 43 -4.71 1.61 5.42
C THR A 43 -4.52 0.13 5.11
N CYS A 44 -4.67 -0.74 6.11
CA CYS A 44 -4.40 -2.18 5.96
C CYS A 44 -5.27 -2.83 4.90
N LYS A 45 -6.52 -2.42 4.76
CA LYS A 45 -7.42 -3.01 3.78
C LYS A 45 -6.92 -2.83 2.35
N TYR A 46 -6.29 -1.71 2.03
CA TYR A 46 -5.70 -1.47 0.71
C TYR A 46 -4.47 -2.34 0.49
N LEU A 47 -3.63 -2.45 1.50
CA LEU A 47 -2.42 -3.28 1.43
C LEU A 47 -2.78 -4.76 1.32
N ILE A 48 -3.81 -5.23 2.01
CA ILE A 48 -4.31 -6.61 1.89
C ILE A 48 -4.74 -6.89 0.45
N LYS A 49 -5.46 -5.98 -0.18
CA LYS A 49 -5.89 -6.13 -1.57
C LYS A 49 -4.71 -6.22 -2.53
N ILE A 50 -3.72 -5.35 -2.36
CA ILE A 50 -2.52 -5.35 -3.20
C ILE A 50 -1.74 -6.65 -3.01
N LEU A 51 -1.59 -7.11 -1.77
CA LEU A 51 -0.90 -8.35 -1.46
C LEU A 51 -1.60 -9.56 -2.08
N LYS A 52 -2.93 -9.61 -2.00
CA LYS A 52 -3.72 -10.67 -2.65
C LYS A 52 -3.53 -10.65 -4.17
N GLN A 53 -3.53 -9.48 -4.77
CA GLN A 53 -3.33 -9.33 -6.21
C GLN A 53 -1.94 -9.79 -6.62
N ALA A 54 -0.90 -9.40 -5.90
CA ALA A 54 0.48 -9.82 -6.19
C ALA A 54 0.63 -11.33 -6.02
N THR A 55 0.03 -11.90 -4.97
CA THR A 55 0.05 -13.34 -4.73
C THR A 55 -0.66 -14.11 -5.85
N ALA A 56 -1.81 -13.60 -6.31
CA ALA A 56 -2.53 -14.20 -7.43
C ALA A 56 -1.69 -14.17 -8.71
N ASN A 57 -0.99 -13.07 -8.98
CA ASN A 57 -0.10 -12.97 -10.13
C ASN A 57 1.05 -13.98 -10.04
N ALA A 58 1.57 -14.24 -8.85
CA ALA A 58 2.60 -15.24 -8.64
C ALA A 58 2.06 -16.66 -8.86
N LYS A 59 0.83 -16.93 -8.42
CA LYS A 59 0.19 -18.26 -8.64
C LYS A 59 0.01 -18.56 -10.11
N VAL A 60 -0.31 -17.57 -10.93
CA VAL A 60 -0.42 -17.73 -12.37
C VAL A 60 0.92 -18.22 -12.95
N LYS A 61 2.03 -17.83 -12.36
CA LYS A 61 3.37 -18.25 -12.75
C LYS A 61 3.82 -19.57 -12.11
N GLY A 62 2.97 -20.19 -11.29
CA GLY A 62 3.24 -21.48 -10.67
C GLY A 62 3.90 -21.43 -9.30
N PHE A 63 3.92 -20.29 -8.63
CA PHE A 63 4.53 -20.15 -7.31
C PHE A 63 3.50 -20.21 -6.20
N ASN A 64 3.83 -20.88 -5.10
CA ASN A 64 2.99 -20.95 -3.92
C ASN A 64 3.25 -19.77 -2.98
N PRO A 65 2.24 -19.25 -2.27
CA PRO A 65 2.44 -18.15 -1.31
C PRO A 65 3.49 -18.45 -0.25
N GLN A 66 3.63 -19.70 0.14
CA GLN A 66 4.61 -20.12 1.16
C GLN A 66 6.06 -19.89 0.73
N GLN A 67 6.32 -19.78 -0.58
CA GLN A 67 7.65 -19.59 -1.14
C GLN A 67 8.02 -18.12 -1.32
N LEU A 68 7.11 -17.21 -1.05
CA LEU A 68 7.23 -15.82 -1.44
C LEU A 68 7.44 -14.90 -0.24
N TYR A 69 8.19 -13.83 -0.47
CA TYR A 69 8.32 -12.73 0.47
C TYR A 69 8.19 -11.40 -0.26
N ILE A 70 7.93 -10.34 0.48
CA ILE A 70 7.84 -8.99 -0.08
C ILE A 70 9.25 -8.45 -0.24
N SER A 71 9.75 -8.44 -1.49
CA SER A 71 11.09 -7.98 -1.78
C SER A 71 11.17 -6.45 -1.88
N LYS A 72 10.11 -5.83 -2.37
CA LYS A 72 10.03 -4.38 -2.51
C LYS A 72 8.61 -3.92 -2.24
N LEU A 73 8.49 -2.89 -1.43
CA LEU A 73 7.21 -2.26 -1.12
C LEU A 73 7.45 -0.77 -0.93
N VAL A 74 6.94 0.03 -1.84
CA VAL A 74 7.13 1.47 -1.81
C VAL A 74 5.80 2.19 -1.93
N CYS A 75 5.73 3.34 -1.32
CA CYS A 75 4.60 4.24 -1.43
C CYS A 75 5.12 5.60 -1.89
N ASN A 76 4.67 6.02 -3.06
CA ASN A 76 4.99 7.33 -3.61
C ASN A 76 3.79 8.26 -3.49
N GLY A 77 4.04 9.55 -3.35
CA GLY A 77 2.98 10.54 -3.36
C GLY A 77 2.35 10.65 -4.74
N GLY A 78 1.02 10.60 -4.78
CA GLY A 78 0.26 10.89 -5.99
C GLY A 78 -0.15 12.36 -6.03
N PRO A 79 -0.93 12.74 -7.06
CA PRO A 79 -1.44 14.11 -7.14
C PRO A 79 -2.31 14.45 -5.95
N SER A 80 -2.20 15.68 -5.47
CA SER A 80 -3.02 16.18 -4.38
C SER A 80 -4.27 16.84 -4.95
N TRP A 81 -5.39 16.58 -4.30
CA TRP A 81 -6.66 17.20 -4.65
C TRP A 81 -6.84 18.41 -3.75
N LYS A 82 -6.79 19.60 -4.35
CA LYS A 82 -6.96 20.84 -3.60
C LYS A 82 -8.43 21.14 -3.39
N ARG A 83 -8.79 21.47 -2.16
CA ARG A 83 -10.11 21.97 -1.81
C ARG A 83 -9.94 23.22 -0.98
N PHE A 84 -10.97 24.08 -0.98
CA PHE A 84 -10.93 25.32 -0.21
C PHE A 84 -12.00 25.26 0.87
N LYS A 85 -11.58 25.64 2.07
CA LYS A 85 -12.49 25.78 3.21
C LYS A 85 -12.66 27.26 3.49
N ALA A 86 -13.89 27.69 3.73
CA ALA A 86 -14.15 29.07 4.14
C ALA A 86 -13.42 29.36 5.46
N ALA A 87 -12.61 30.40 5.45
CA ALA A 87 -11.91 30.88 6.65
C ALA A 87 -12.57 32.18 7.15
N ALA A 88 -12.20 32.61 8.35
CA ALA A 88 -12.68 33.85 8.92
C ALA A 88 -12.38 35.02 7.95
N PHE A 89 -13.24 36.03 7.96
CA PHE A 89 -13.16 37.24 7.10
C PHE A 89 -13.27 36.96 5.59
N GLY A 90 -13.99 35.90 5.22
CA GLY A 90 -14.24 35.61 3.81
C GLY A 90 -13.03 35.05 3.03
N ARG A 91 -11.93 34.76 3.71
CA ARG A 91 -10.77 34.14 3.08
C ARG A 91 -11.00 32.65 2.90
N ALA A 92 -10.47 32.07 1.80
CA ALA A 92 -10.47 30.64 1.57
C ALA A 92 -9.11 30.06 1.99
N ALA A 93 -9.14 28.97 2.79
CA ALA A 93 -7.93 28.23 3.15
C ALA A 93 -7.83 26.97 2.30
N PRO A 94 -6.68 26.70 1.64
CA PRO A 94 -6.53 25.50 0.82
C PRO A 94 -6.43 24.25 1.71
N ILE A 95 -7.16 23.20 1.34
CA ILE A 95 -7.07 21.89 1.95
C ILE A 95 -6.57 20.92 0.87
N LYS A 96 -5.47 20.24 1.15
CA LYS A 96 -4.91 19.24 0.24
C LYS A 96 -5.38 17.86 0.64
N LYS A 97 -6.04 17.16 -0.29
CA LYS A 97 -6.35 15.74 -0.16
C LYS A 97 -5.29 14.96 -0.90
N ARG A 98 -4.38 14.38 -0.15
CA ARG A 98 -3.24 13.65 -0.73
C ARG A 98 -3.66 12.25 -1.16
N THR A 99 -3.05 11.78 -2.24
CA THR A 99 -3.22 10.41 -2.72
C THR A 99 -1.89 9.68 -2.68
N SER A 100 -1.95 8.35 -2.78
CA SER A 100 -0.77 7.49 -2.74
C SER A 100 -0.76 6.52 -3.90
N HIS A 101 0.43 6.24 -4.41
CA HIS A 101 0.69 5.14 -5.34
C HIS A 101 1.51 4.10 -4.61
N ILE A 102 0.99 2.88 -4.52
CA ILE A 102 1.66 1.79 -3.82
C ILE A 102 2.11 0.75 -4.85
N SER A 103 3.36 0.35 -4.75
CA SER A 103 3.96 -0.66 -5.61
C SER A 103 4.55 -1.76 -4.75
N MET A 104 4.19 -3.01 -5.02
CA MET A 104 4.65 -4.18 -4.28
C MET A 104 5.24 -5.20 -5.25
N GLU A 105 6.41 -5.72 -4.90
CA GLU A 105 7.07 -6.78 -5.64
C GLU A 105 7.32 -7.97 -4.73
N LEU A 106 7.09 -9.17 -5.25
CA LEU A 106 7.32 -10.42 -4.55
C LEU A 106 8.46 -11.19 -5.18
N ASP A 107 9.21 -11.90 -4.36
CA ASP A 107 10.30 -12.76 -4.78
C ASP A 107 10.28 -14.10 -4.05
N ILE A 108 11.06 -15.07 -4.53
CA ILE A 108 11.15 -16.39 -3.93
C ILE A 108 12.15 -16.34 -2.77
N LYS A 109 11.78 -16.95 -1.65
CA LYS A 109 12.70 -17.18 -0.54
C LYS A 109 13.78 -18.15 -0.94
N GLU A 110 14.97 -17.86 -0.56
CA GLU A 110 16.10 -18.77 -0.69
C GLU A 110 16.25 -19.68 0.52
#